data_fe340c264012cbf59399e7c1b1d9e27d
#
_entry.id   fe340c264012cbf59399e7c1b1d9e27d
#
_cell.length_a   1.000
_cell.length_b   1.000
_cell.length_c   1.000
_cell.angle_alpha   90.00
_cell.angle_beta   90.00
_cell.angle_gamma   90.00
#
_symmetry.space_group_name_H-M   'P 1'
#
loop_
_entity.id
_entity.type
_entity.pdbx_description
1 polymer ?
#
loop_
_entity_poly.entity_id
_entity_poly.type
_entity_poly.pdbx_seq_one_letter_code
_entity_poly.pdbx_strand_id
1 'polypeptide(L)'
;SIFYIIFLFNSNLLSDENNKTLKVGLLAPLSGPHSEIGNSLLYSLQLALEEINDKHVSIVPRDSGYNNKEKLNTAINEMRSYGVKVIIGPATYNDFDLVKKYNDLIFISPSNISPKFSNNIISIGVSLESQLIAITNYLKKQKKTKTIIMYPKNEYFELIKEKIQNLDIKNLRTFTYSSNPEVLTGEIETLTNYSQRKRNLKLRKKIFEDKEDDQSVRELERLDQLYTLGDVNFDSVIIIDFGNNLKSVLTSLVYTDVDQDKVLFTTINQWFDESIFYENAIKNLYYPSVNYKEFKKYN
;
A
#
# COMPACT_ATOMS: atom_id res chain seq x y z
N SER A 1 -29.05 62.67 -58.92
CA SER A 1 -29.33 61.70 -57.80
C SER A 1 -28.22 60.67 -57.71
N ILE A 2 -27.39 60.81 -56.71
CA ILE A 2 -26.28 59.90 -56.45
C ILE A 2 -26.79 58.92 -55.35
N PHE A 3 -26.95 57.64 -55.69
CA PHE A 3 -27.21 56.59 -54.79
C PHE A 3 -25.92 56.13 -54.15
N TYR A 4 -25.75 56.39 -52.86
CA TYR A 4 -24.69 55.78 -52.05
C TYR A 4 -25.17 54.36 -51.55
N ILE A 5 -24.52 53.36 -52.14
CA ILE A 5 -24.68 51.95 -51.60
C ILE A 5 -23.71 51.79 -50.43
N ILE A 6 -24.27 51.77 -49.21
CA ILE A 6 -23.51 51.43 -48.03
C ILE A 6 -23.37 49.88 -47.98
N PHE A 7 -22.18 49.41 -48.34
CA PHE A 7 -21.80 48.00 -48.06
C PHE A 7 -21.56 47.84 -46.56
N LEU A 8 -22.54 47.30 -45.89
CA LEU A 8 -22.34 46.77 -44.52
C LEU A 8 -21.47 45.51 -44.61
N PHE A 9 -20.19 45.66 -44.36
CA PHE A 9 -19.33 44.55 -44.05
C PHE A 9 -19.78 43.96 -42.70
N ASN A 10 -20.58 42.89 -42.74
CA ASN A 10 -20.70 41.98 -41.63
C ASN A 10 -19.34 41.31 -41.47
N SER A 11 -18.46 41.89 -40.66
CA SER A 11 -17.35 41.19 -40.07
C SER A 11 -17.96 40.16 -39.12
N ASN A 12 -18.13 38.93 -39.61
CA ASN A 12 -18.20 37.78 -38.74
C ASN A 12 -16.91 37.84 -37.91
N LEU A 13 -17.02 38.35 -36.69
CA LEU A 13 -16.13 38.04 -35.61
C LEU A 13 -16.27 36.54 -35.42
N LEU A 14 -15.46 35.77 -36.18
CA LEU A 14 -15.07 34.44 -35.80
C LEU A 14 -14.42 34.66 -34.43
N SER A 15 -15.20 34.38 -33.41
CA SER A 15 -14.67 34.14 -32.09
C SER A 15 -13.56 33.12 -32.29
N ASP A 16 -12.34 33.59 -32.23
CA ASP A 16 -11.18 32.76 -32.06
C ASP A 16 -11.45 32.04 -30.73
N GLU A 17 -12.09 30.87 -30.82
CA GLU A 17 -12.12 29.95 -29.71
C GLU A 17 -10.64 29.72 -29.38
N ASN A 18 -10.17 30.47 -28.37
CA ASN A 18 -8.87 30.34 -27.81
C ASN A 18 -8.70 28.87 -27.46
N ASN A 19 -8.11 28.10 -28.36
CA ASN A 19 -7.67 26.73 -28.18
C ASN A 19 -6.58 26.71 -27.08
N LYS A 20 -6.96 27.07 -25.85
CA LYS A 20 -6.06 27.05 -24.67
C LYS A 20 -5.75 25.62 -24.36
N THR A 21 -4.58 25.19 -24.75
CA THR A 21 -4.04 23.90 -24.34
C THR A 21 -4.04 23.82 -22.82
N LEU A 22 -4.75 22.85 -22.28
CA LEU A 22 -4.70 22.53 -20.85
C LEU A 22 -3.33 21.90 -20.54
N LYS A 23 -2.52 22.61 -19.77
CA LYS A 23 -1.22 22.11 -19.30
C LYS A 23 -1.36 21.52 -17.92
N VAL A 24 -1.12 20.21 -17.81
CA VAL A 24 -1.09 19.47 -16.55
C VAL A 24 0.36 19.19 -16.16
N GLY A 25 0.76 19.60 -14.96
CA GLY A 25 2.10 19.33 -14.47
C GLY A 25 2.23 17.88 -13.99
N LEU A 26 3.41 17.30 -14.20
CA LEU A 26 3.83 16.09 -13.48
C LEU A 26 5.00 16.44 -12.57
N LEU A 27 4.80 16.33 -11.26
CA LEU A 27 5.80 16.58 -10.23
C LEU A 27 6.17 15.26 -9.57
N ALA A 28 7.24 14.64 -10.03
CA ALA A 28 7.65 13.31 -9.59
C ALA A 28 9.18 13.18 -9.55
N PRO A 29 9.76 12.25 -8.78
CA PRO A 29 11.19 11.98 -8.77
C PRO A 29 11.60 11.30 -10.08
N LEU A 30 12.01 12.09 -11.08
CA LEU A 30 12.45 11.56 -12.38
C LEU A 30 13.94 11.21 -12.43
N SER A 31 14.67 11.52 -11.35
CA SER A 31 16.09 11.17 -11.18
C SER A 31 16.36 10.61 -9.78
N GLY A 32 17.49 9.90 -9.62
CA GLY A 32 17.93 9.33 -8.33
C GLY A 32 17.27 8.00 -7.98
N PRO A 33 17.36 7.58 -6.70
CA PRO A 33 16.98 6.22 -6.26
C PRO A 33 15.52 5.85 -6.46
N HIS A 34 14.63 6.84 -6.59
CA HIS A 34 13.18 6.64 -6.76
C HIS A 34 12.67 7.02 -8.15
N SER A 35 13.59 7.11 -9.14
CA SER A 35 13.24 7.47 -10.53
C SER A 35 12.28 6.48 -11.20
N GLU A 36 12.27 5.22 -10.77
CA GLU A 36 11.32 4.22 -11.27
C GLU A 36 9.86 4.62 -11.00
N ILE A 37 9.58 5.18 -9.82
CA ILE A 37 8.23 5.67 -9.46
C ILE A 37 7.85 6.84 -10.37
N GLY A 38 8.76 7.80 -10.55
CA GLY A 38 8.54 8.96 -11.40
C GLY A 38 8.32 8.59 -12.86
N ASN A 39 9.14 7.69 -13.39
CA ASN A 39 9.02 7.20 -14.76
C ASN A 39 7.74 6.38 -14.98
N SER A 40 7.33 5.56 -14.01
CA SER A 40 6.06 4.84 -14.07
C SER A 40 4.85 5.78 -14.11
N LEU A 41 4.87 6.87 -13.33
CA LEU A 41 3.84 7.90 -13.38
C LEU A 41 3.83 8.62 -14.72
N LEU A 42 5.01 8.99 -15.25
CA LEU A 42 5.12 9.63 -16.55
C LEU A 42 4.57 8.73 -17.66
N TYR A 43 4.95 7.47 -17.67
CA TYR A 43 4.45 6.48 -18.62
C TYR A 43 2.93 6.29 -18.52
N SER A 44 2.39 6.18 -17.32
CA SER A 44 0.94 6.06 -17.10
C SER A 44 0.18 7.27 -17.64
N LEU A 45 0.73 8.48 -17.48
CA LEU A 45 0.12 9.69 -18.01
C LEU A 45 0.21 9.77 -19.54
N GLN A 46 1.29 9.27 -20.14
CA GLN A 46 1.40 9.17 -21.59
C GLN A 46 0.34 8.23 -22.18
N LEU A 47 0.16 7.04 -21.56
CA LEU A 47 -0.91 6.12 -21.95
C LEU A 47 -2.30 6.75 -21.80
N ALA A 48 -2.54 7.46 -20.71
CA ALA A 48 -3.82 8.16 -20.51
C ALA A 48 -4.07 9.26 -21.58
N LEU A 49 -3.03 10.00 -21.98
CA LEU A 49 -3.15 10.98 -23.06
C LEU A 49 -3.45 10.33 -24.41
N GLU A 50 -2.83 9.19 -24.71
CA GLU A 50 -3.11 8.43 -25.93
C GLU A 50 -4.56 7.91 -25.94
N GLU A 51 -5.07 7.45 -24.80
CA GLU A 51 -6.46 6.99 -24.68
C GLU A 51 -7.47 8.14 -24.81
N ILE A 52 -7.20 9.28 -24.18
CA ILE A 52 -8.04 10.49 -24.25
C ILE A 52 -8.03 11.07 -25.68
N ASN A 53 -6.89 10.97 -26.37
CA ASN A 53 -6.67 11.46 -27.73
C ASN A 53 -7.11 12.93 -27.95
N ASP A 54 -6.91 13.78 -26.94
CA ASP A 54 -7.20 15.21 -27.02
C ASP A 54 -5.91 16.02 -27.18
N LYS A 55 -5.76 16.67 -28.35
CA LYS A 55 -4.60 17.51 -28.67
C LYS A 55 -4.52 18.79 -27.83
N HIS A 56 -5.58 19.14 -27.12
CA HIS A 56 -5.62 20.31 -26.21
C HIS A 56 -5.13 20.03 -24.81
N VAL A 57 -4.70 18.80 -24.51
CA VAL A 57 -4.08 18.44 -23.23
C VAL A 57 -2.61 18.14 -23.43
N SER A 58 -1.76 18.71 -22.58
CA SER A 58 -0.31 18.44 -22.59
C SER A 58 0.22 18.24 -21.19
N ILE A 59 1.21 17.35 -21.03
CA ILE A 59 1.89 17.11 -19.76
C ILE A 59 3.19 17.91 -19.73
N VAL A 60 3.43 18.57 -18.59
CA VAL A 60 4.65 19.32 -18.30
C VAL A 60 5.40 18.61 -17.17
N PRO A 61 6.32 17.67 -17.49
CA PRO A 61 7.04 16.93 -16.45
C PRO A 61 8.15 17.78 -15.83
N ARG A 62 8.31 17.67 -14.51
CA ARG A 62 9.41 18.26 -13.74
C ARG A 62 9.87 17.29 -12.67
N ASP A 63 11.17 17.21 -12.53
CA ASP A 63 11.80 16.38 -11.53
C ASP A 63 11.70 17.05 -10.15
N SER A 64 10.96 16.42 -9.24
CA SER A 64 10.84 16.91 -7.86
C SER A 64 12.12 16.68 -7.05
N GLY A 65 13.00 15.79 -7.49
CA GLY A 65 14.03 15.19 -6.63
C GLY A 65 13.40 14.39 -5.48
N TYR A 66 14.20 13.57 -4.84
CA TYR A 66 13.75 12.88 -3.62
C TYR A 66 14.26 13.63 -2.39
N ASN A 67 13.36 14.03 -1.48
CA ASN A 67 13.68 14.81 -0.27
C ASN A 67 14.47 16.12 -0.54
N ASN A 68 14.30 16.73 -1.70
CA ASN A 68 15.00 17.97 -2.09
C ASN A 68 14.01 19.14 -2.23
N LYS A 69 13.85 19.90 -1.14
CA LYS A 69 12.90 21.03 -1.08
C LYS A 69 13.19 22.13 -2.06
N GLU A 70 14.46 22.41 -2.36
CA GLU A 70 14.85 23.46 -3.33
C GLU A 70 14.47 23.07 -4.73
N LYS A 71 14.81 21.85 -5.13
CA LYS A 71 14.45 21.30 -6.45
C LYS A 71 12.93 21.25 -6.64
N LEU A 72 12.21 20.81 -5.61
CA LEU A 72 10.76 20.79 -5.59
C LEU A 72 10.16 22.19 -5.80
N ASN A 73 10.62 23.21 -5.06
CA ASN A 73 10.17 24.59 -5.21
C ASN A 73 10.47 25.15 -6.62
N THR A 74 11.66 24.90 -7.15
CA THR A 74 12.06 25.32 -8.49
C THR A 74 11.14 24.69 -9.53
N ALA A 75 10.89 23.38 -9.46
CA ALA A 75 10.01 22.66 -10.36
C ALA A 75 8.58 23.22 -10.36
N ILE A 76 8.02 23.51 -9.18
CA ILE A 76 6.67 24.10 -9.05
C ILE A 76 6.63 25.50 -9.67
N ASN A 77 7.61 26.37 -9.39
CA ASN A 77 7.64 27.72 -9.94
C ASN A 77 7.80 27.72 -11.45
N GLU A 78 8.60 26.83 -12.02
CA GLU A 78 8.70 26.65 -13.46
C GLU A 78 7.34 26.24 -14.06
N MET A 79 6.65 25.24 -13.50
CA MET A 79 5.32 24.87 -13.98
C MET A 79 4.32 26.02 -13.93
N ARG A 80 4.34 26.82 -12.84
CA ARG A 80 3.51 28.04 -12.74
C ARG A 80 3.79 29.03 -13.84
N SER A 81 5.07 29.25 -14.19
CA SER A 81 5.46 30.16 -15.29
C SER A 81 4.96 29.69 -16.66
N TYR A 82 4.78 28.38 -16.85
CA TYR A 82 4.16 27.78 -18.05
C TYR A 82 2.62 27.81 -18.01
N GLY A 83 2.02 28.37 -16.97
CA GLY A 83 0.56 28.49 -16.85
C GLY A 83 -0.13 27.22 -16.35
N VAL A 84 0.62 26.25 -15.78
CA VAL A 84 0.07 25.06 -15.15
C VAL A 84 -0.74 25.46 -13.92
N LYS A 85 -1.93 24.88 -13.76
CA LYS A 85 -2.81 25.05 -12.60
C LYS A 85 -3.09 23.75 -11.86
N VAL A 86 -2.99 22.62 -12.53
CA VAL A 86 -3.18 21.29 -11.96
C VAL A 86 -1.88 20.51 -12.10
N ILE A 87 -1.42 19.94 -11.01
CA ILE A 87 -0.16 19.19 -10.92
C ILE A 87 -0.46 17.80 -10.38
N ILE A 88 -0.09 16.78 -11.12
CA ILE A 88 -0.07 15.39 -10.67
C ILE A 88 1.22 15.18 -9.89
N GLY A 89 1.07 14.86 -8.61
CA GLY A 89 2.16 14.85 -7.62
C GLY A 89 1.88 15.79 -6.45
N PRO A 90 2.80 15.87 -5.48
CA PRO A 90 4.00 15.07 -5.37
C PRO A 90 3.70 13.60 -5.11
N ALA A 91 4.65 12.72 -5.44
CA ALA A 91 4.50 11.28 -5.24
C ALA A 91 4.60 10.86 -3.77
N THR A 92 5.24 11.69 -2.93
CA THR A 92 5.50 11.41 -1.53
C THR A 92 4.78 12.39 -0.61
N TYR A 93 4.27 11.90 0.52
CA TYR A 93 3.58 12.73 1.52
C TYR A 93 4.51 13.71 2.24
N ASN A 94 5.82 13.44 2.29
CA ASN A 94 6.82 14.31 2.90
C ASN A 94 6.84 15.72 2.31
N ASP A 95 6.41 15.84 1.05
CA ASP A 95 6.37 17.09 0.31
C ASP A 95 5.08 17.89 0.52
N PHE A 96 4.07 17.32 1.20
CA PHE A 96 2.76 17.96 1.37
C PHE A 96 2.83 19.29 2.11
N ASP A 97 3.66 19.40 3.16
CA ASP A 97 3.79 20.66 3.91
C ASP A 97 4.36 21.81 3.08
N LEU A 98 5.14 21.46 2.06
CA LEU A 98 5.66 22.43 1.10
C LEU A 98 4.59 22.83 0.09
N VAL A 99 3.93 21.87 -0.54
CA VAL A 99 2.97 22.15 -1.62
C VAL A 99 1.66 22.79 -1.13
N LYS A 100 1.28 22.61 0.13
CA LYS A 100 0.15 23.32 0.78
C LYS A 100 0.24 24.84 0.66
N LYS A 101 1.43 25.40 0.54
CA LYS A 101 1.67 26.86 0.46
C LYS A 101 1.26 27.48 -0.89
N TYR A 102 1.10 26.66 -1.91
CA TYR A 102 0.75 27.08 -3.26
C TYR A 102 -0.76 27.04 -3.48
N ASN A 103 -1.49 27.95 -2.85
CA ASN A 103 -2.96 28.01 -2.87
C ASN A 103 -3.58 28.28 -4.25
N ASP A 104 -2.77 28.72 -5.23
CA ASP A 104 -3.17 28.95 -6.62
C ASP A 104 -3.01 27.73 -7.52
N LEU A 105 -2.55 26.59 -6.96
CA LEU A 105 -2.35 25.31 -7.64
C LEU A 105 -3.18 24.22 -6.98
N ILE A 106 -3.63 23.26 -7.77
CA ILE A 106 -4.25 22.02 -7.31
C ILE A 106 -3.26 20.87 -7.51
N PHE A 107 -3.02 20.10 -6.46
CA PHE A 107 -2.16 18.92 -6.50
C PHE A 107 -3.00 17.66 -6.43
N ILE A 108 -2.81 16.75 -7.37
CA ILE A 108 -3.41 15.41 -7.37
C ILE A 108 -2.29 14.41 -7.07
N SER A 109 -2.21 13.99 -5.82
CA SER A 109 -1.12 13.13 -5.37
C SER A 109 -1.47 11.65 -5.46
N PRO A 110 -0.62 10.81 -6.07
CA PRO A 110 -0.75 9.35 -6.02
C PRO A 110 -0.34 8.75 -4.67
N SER A 111 0.06 9.58 -3.69
CA SER A 111 0.43 9.12 -2.36
C SER A 111 -0.68 8.30 -1.71
N ASN A 112 -0.30 7.23 -1.03
CA ASN A 112 -1.18 6.40 -0.20
C ASN A 112 -1.47 7.02 1.18
N ILE A 113 -0.94 8.21 1.47
CA ILE A 113 -1.16 8.96 2.70
C ILE A 113 -1.94 10.22 2.35
N SER A 114 -3.10 10.39 3.00
CA SER A 114 -3.91 11.60 2.82
C SER A 114 -3.33 12.77 3.62
N PRO A 115 -3.30 13.99 3.04
CA PRO A 115 -2.86 15.17 3.76
C PRO A 115 -3.85 15.51 4.88
N LYS A 116 -3.31 15.91 6.06
CA LYS A 116 -4.13 16.50 7.10
C LYS A 116 -4.45 17.97 6.71
N PHE A 117 -5.74 18.31 6.65
CA PHE A 117 -6.22 19.68 6.43
C PHE A 117 -5.54 20.41 5.26
N SER A 118 -5.85 20.02 4.05
CA SER A 118 -5.41 20.72 2.85
C SER A 118 -6.58 21.01 1.93
N ASN A 119 -6.63 22.23 1.39
CA ASN A 119 -7.67 22.65 0.44
C ASN A 119 -7.22 22.48 -1.02
N ASN A 120 -5.94 22.22 -1.26
CA ASN A 120 -5.35 22.18 -2.59
C ASN A 120 -4.64 20.87 -2.92
N ILE A 121 -4.72 19.85 -2.05
CA ILE A 121 -4.15 18.52 -2.30
C ILE A 121 -5.28 17.48 -2.28
N ILE A 122 -5.41 16.75 -3.37
CA ILE A 122 -6.32 15.61 -3.52
C ILE A 122 -5.46 14.36 -3.57
N SER A 123 -5.55 13.49 -2.57
CA SER A 123 -4.88 12.19 -2.59
C SER A 123 -5.75 11.17 -3.31
N ILE A 124 -5.20 10.53 -4.34
CA ILE A 124 -5.88 9.48 -5.14
C ILE A 124 -5.24 8.10 -4.95
N GLY A 125 -4.13 8.03 -4.22
CA GLY A 125 -3.49 6.76 -3.91
C GLY A 125 -4.35 5.88 -3.00
N VAL A 126 -4.11 4.58 -3.07
CA VAL A 126 -4.79 3.62 -2.20
C VAL A 126 -4.28 3.78 -0.78
N SER A 127 -5.05 4.46 0.07
CA SER A 127 -4.63 4.76 1.44
C SER A 127 -4.54 3.51 2.31
N LEU A 128 -3.74 3.57 3.38
CA LEU A 128 -3.65 2.48 4.35
C LEU A 128 -5.03 2.19 4.96
N GLU A 129 -5.83 3.22 5.25
CA GLU A 129 -7.17 3.06 5.79
C GLU A 129 -8.09 2.28 4.85
N SER A 130 -8.09 2.61 3.56
CA SER A 130 -8.92 1.91 2.57
C SER A 130 -8.51 0.44 2.45
N GLN A 131 -7.23 0.16 2.50
CA GLN A 131 -6.70 -1.20 2.48
C GLN A 131 -7.11 -1.98 3.73
N LEU A 132 -6.96 -1.38 4.92
CA LEU A 132 -7.36 -2.00 6.17
C LEU A 132 -8.87 -2.25 6.23
N ILE A 133 -9.70 -1.35 5.71
CA ILE A 133 -11.15 -1.55 5.58
C ILE A 133 -11.45 -2.75 4.65
N ALA A 134 -10.77 -2.84 3.51
CA ALA A 134 -10.95 -3.97 2.59
C ALA A 134 -10.55 -5.30 3.24
N ILE A 135 -9.40 -5.35 3.92
CA ILE A 135 -8.93 -6.54 4.65
C ILE A 135 -9.91 -6.93 5.75
N THR A 136 -10.36 -5.97 6.57
CA THR A 136 -11.28 -6.26 7.67
C THR A 136 -12.63 -6.76 7.19
N ASN A 137 -13.15 -6.23 6.09
CA ASN A 137 -14.37 -6.73 5.46
C ASN A 137 -14.18 -8.16 4.93
N TYR A 138 -13.01 -8.47 4.37
CA TYR A 138 -12.66 -9.82 3.96
C TYR A 138 -12.58 -10.77 5.16
N LEU A 139 -11.91 -10.40 6.25
CA LEU A 139 -11.83 -11.20 7.48
C LEU A 139 -13.21 -11.46 8.09
N LYS A 140 -14.09 -10.45 8.14
CA LYS A 140 -15.50 -10.61 8.58
C LYS A 140 -16.24 -11.63 7.70
N LYS A 141 -16.06 -11.57 6.36
CA LYS A 141 -16.65 -12.54 5.42
C LYS A 141 -16.11 -13.96 5.67
N GLN A 142 -14.83 -14.10 6.03
CA GLN A 142 -14.20 -15.36 6.41
C GLN A 142 -14.51 -15.80 7.86
N LYS A 143 -15.39 -15.08 8.57
CA LYS A 143 -15.81 -15.35 9.96
C LYS A 143 -14.64 -15.36 10.96
N LYS A 144 -13.57 -14.60 10.68
CA LYS A 144 -12.45 -14.43 11.59
C LYS A 144 -12.82 -13.43 12.69
N THR A 145 -12.52 -13.79 13.96
CA THR A 145 -12.98 -13.02 15.13
C THR A 145 -11.87 -12.63 16.09
N LYS A 146 -10.67 -13.19 15.92
CA LYS A 146 -9.51 -12.96 16.77
C LYS A 146 -8.33 -12.49 15.94
N THR A 147 -8.39 -11.24 15.47
CA THR A 147 -7.38 -10.65 14.60
C THR A 147 -6.27 -9.97 15.38
N ILE A 148 -5.01 -10.16 14.93
CA ILE A 148 -3.86 -9.40 15.39
C ILE A 148 -3.37 -8.52 14.22
N ILE A 149 -3.22 -7.21 14.47
CA ILE A 149 -2.49 -6.32 13.55
C ILE A 149 -1.04 -6.26 14.02
N MET A 150 -0.14 -6.61 13.10
CA MET A 150 1.31 -6.65 13.31
C MET A 150 1.97 -5.53 12.50
N TYR A 151 2.81 -4.71 13.13
CA TYR A 151 3.55 -3.65 12.45
C TYR A 151 4.88 -3.32 13.14
N PRO A 152 5.88 -2.84 12.39
CA PRO A 152 7.22 -2.62 12.93
C PRO A 152 7.29 -1.35 13.80
N LYS A 153 8.24 -1.33 14.74
CA LYS A 153 8.66 -0.13 15.51
C LYS A 153 9.67 0.67 14.70
N ASN A 154 9.22 1.31 13.63
CA ASN A 154 10.03 2.13 12.73
C ASN A 154 9.47 3.56 12.62
N GLU A 155 9.95 4.34 11.67
CA GLU A 155 9.54 5.72 11.42
C GLU A 155 8.03 5.89 11.12
N TYR A 156 7.35 4.85 10.63
CA TYR A 156 5.91 4.86 10.33
C TYR A 156 5.04 4.42 11.51
N PHE A 157 5.64 4.07 12.64
CA PHE A 157 4.94 3.51 13.80
C PHE A 157 3.74 4.35 14.26
N GLU A 158 3.94 5.64 14.52
CA GLU A 158 2.87 6.52 15.00
C GLU A 158 1.78 6.74 13.94
N LEU A 159 2.16 6.83 12.67
CA LEU A 159 1.22 6.94 11.57
C LEU A 159 0.31 5.70 11.49
N ILE A 160 0.90 4.51 11.52
CA ILE A 160 0.15 3.24 11.46
C ILE A 160 -0.77 3.12 12.66
N LYS A 161 -0.27 3.44 13.85
CA LYS A 161 -1.05 3.40 15.09
C LYS A 161 -2.29 4.31 15.04
N GLU A 162 -2.14 5.55 14.55
CA GLU A 162 -3.27 6.48 14.35
C GLU A 162 -4.33 5.88 13.42
N LYS A 163 -3.91 5.26 12.30
CA LYS A 163 -4.83 4.68 11.32
C LYS A 163 -5.57 3.44 11.83
N ILE A 164 -4.92 2.65 12.67
CA ILE A 164 -5.52 1.47 13.28
C ILE A 164 -6.59 1.83 14.30
N GLN A 165 -6.42 2.91 15.06
CA GLN A 165 -7.36 3.33 16.11
C GLN A 165 -8.79 3.58 15.60
N ASN A 166 -8.93 3.88 14.32
CA ASN A 166 -10.23 4.15 13.69
C ASN A 166 -10.89 2.90 13.08
N LEU A 167 -10.31 1.71 13.25
CA LEU A 167 -10.85 0.48 12.68
C LEU A 167 -11.93 -0.14 13.58
N ASP A 168 -13.10 -0.42 13.00
CA ASP A 168 -14.19 -1.15 13.65
C ASP A 168 -13.95 -2.67 13.57
N ILE A 169 -13.03 -3.18 14.39
CA ILE A 169 -12.76 -4.62 14.52
C ILE A 169 -12.97 -5.05 15.97
N LYS A 170 -13.91 -5.96 16.18
CA LYS A 170 -14.11 -6.59 17.50
C LYS A 170 -12.89 -7.43 17.89
N ASN A 171 -12.46 -7.31 19.14
CA ASN A 171 -11.33 -8.05 19.70
C ASN A 171 -10.01 -7.85 18.93
N LEU A 172 -9.83 -6.68 18.32
CA LEU A 172 -8.58 -6.30 17.69
C LEU A 172 -7.47 -6.20 18.72
N ARG A 173 -6.38 -6.91 18.46
CA ARG A 173 -5.14 -6.77 19.21
C ARG A 173 -4.05 -6.27 18.30
N THR A 174 -3.17 -5.45 18.83
CA THR A 174 -1.98 -4.99 18.12
C THR A 174 -0.74 -5.65 18.66
N PHE A 175 0.19 -5.97 17.79
CA PHE A 175 1.51 -6.47 18.13
C PHE A 175 2.56 -5.70 17.35
N THR A 176 3.50 -5.11 18.06
CA THR A 176 4.58 -4.33 17.46
C THR A 176 5.90 -5.06 17.64
N TYR A 177 6.71 -5.09 16.60
CA TYR A 177 7.95 -5.85 16.56
C TYR A 177 9.14 -5.01 16.11
N SER A 178 10.33 -5.51 16.42
CA SER A 178 11.59 -4.95 15.94
C SER A 178 11.82 -5.31 14.48
N SER A 179 12.29 -4.37 13.67
CA SER A 179 12.76 -4.65 12.30
C SER A 179 14.09 -5.41 12.26
N ASN A 180 14.76 -5.62 13.40
CA ASN A 180 15.96 -6.46 13.49
C ASN A 180 15.54 -7.95 13.48
N PRO A 181 15.94 -8.74 12.46
CA PRO A 181 15.57 -10.15 12.34
C PRO A 181 16.00 -11.02 13.53
N GLU A 182 17.12 -10.67 14.19
CA GLU A 182 17.63 -11.41 15.36
C GLU A 182 16.69 -11.31 16.57
N VAL A 183 15.99 -10.17 16.71
CA VAL A 183 15.04 -9.91 17.80
C VAL A 183 13.65 -10.38 17.42
N LEU A 184 13.25 -10.16 16.16
CA LEU A 184 11.93 -10.43 15.63
C LEU A 184 11.45 -11.86 15.92
N THR A 185 12.27 -12.86 15.63
CA THR A 185 11.89 -14.28 15.83
C THR A 185 11.52 -14.56 17.28
N GLY A 186 12.30 -14.05 18.24
CA GLY A 186 12.00 -14.20 19.68
C GLY A 186 10.72 -13.47 20.11
N GLU A 187 10.44 -12.29 19.54
CA GLU A 187 9.18 -11.58 19.77
C GLU A 187 7.98 -12.40 19.26
N ILE A 188 8.09 -13.01 18.06
CA ILE A 188 7.04 -13.88 17.49
C ILE A 188 6.90 -15.19 18.24
N GLU A 189 7.98 -15.81 18.72
CA GLU A 189 7.92 -16.98 19.62
C GLU A 189 7.09 -16.67 20.88
N THR A 190 7.27 -15.47 21.44
CA THR A 190 6.49 -14.99 22.59
C THR A 190 5.02 -14.81 22.23
N LEU A 191 4.72 -14.15 21.11
CA LEU A 191 3.35 -13.93 20.62
C LEU A 191 2.59 -15.23 20.41
N THR A 192 3.26 -16.24 19.86
CA THR A 192 2.68 -17.55 19.50
C THR A 192 2.72 -18.56 20.65
N ASN A 193 3.26 -18.21 21.81
CA ASN A 193 3.53 -19.14 22.92
C ASN A 193 4.30 -20.40 22.48
N TYR A 194 5.23 -20.25 21.51
CA TYR A 194 5.92 -21.36 20.86
C TYR A 194 6.61 -22.31 21.86
N SER A 195 7.39 -21.77 22.79
CA SER A 195 8.08 -22.55 23.81
C SER A 195 7.13 -23.36 24.71
N GLN A 196 5.95 -22.81 25.04
CA GLN A 196 4.93 -23.54 25.81
C GLN A 196 4.29 -24.64 24.96
N ARG A 197 3.97 -24.37 23.71
CA ARG A 197 3.40 -25.35 22.77
C ARG A 197 4.36 -26.51 22.51
N LYS A 198 5.67 -26.23 22.40
CA LYS A 198 6.70 -27.29 22.35
C LYS A 198 6.73 -28.15 23.64
N ARG A 199 6.68 -27.50 24.81
CA ARG A 199 6.62 -28.22 26.08
C ARG A 199 5.37 -29.09 26.17
N ASN A 200 4.23 -28.60 25.74
CA ASN A 200 2.98 -29.37 25.75
C ASN A 200 3.11 -30.63 24.89
N LEU A 201 3.73 -30.53 23.70
CA LEU A 201 3.98 -31.70 22.85
C LEU A 201 4.89 -32.71 23.54
N LYS A 202 6.00 -32.26 24.13
CA LYS A 202 6.94 -33.10 24.83
C LYS A 202 6.26 -33.84 26.03
N LEU A 203 5.46 -33.13 26.81
CA LEU A 203 4.72 -33.71 27.92
C LEU A 203 3.67 -34.72 27.44
N ARG A 204 3.00 -34.42 26.33
CA ARG A 204 1.99 -35.33 25.76
C ARG A 204 2.63 -36.62 25.25
N LYS A 205 3.77 -36.54 24.54
CA LYS A 205 4.53 -37.71 24.06
C LYS A 205 4.92 -38.64 25.25
N LYS A 206 5.46 -38.09 26.32
CA LYS A 206 5.84 -38.89 27.53
C LYS A 206 4.71 -39.71 28.13
N ILE A 207 3.44 -39.33 27.95
CA ILE A 207 2.29 -40.10 28.46
C ILE A 207 2.14 -41.41 27.70
N PHE A 208 2.63 -41.49 26.46
CA PHE A 208 2.44 -42.65 25.58
C PHE A 208 3.73 -43.43 25.32
N GLU A 209 4.94 -42.85 25.62
CA GLU A 209 6.24 -43.47 25.37
C GLU A 209 6.41 -44.86 26.00
N ASP A 210 5.83 -45.08 27.21
CA ASP A 210 5.95 -46.32 27.95
C ASP A 210 4.75 -47.26 27.79
N LYS A 211 3.85 -46.99 26.82
CA LYS A 211 2.64 -47.77 26.60
C LYS A 211 2.75 -48.60 25.33
N GLU A 212 2.44 -49.88 25.43
CA GLU A 212 2.53 -50.85 24.32
C GLU A 212 1.19 -51.14 23.62
N ASP A 213 0.09 -50.54 24.08
CA ASP A 213 -1.22 -50.74 23.43
C ASP A 213 -1.30 -50.02 22.10
N ASP A 214 -1.99 -50.64 21.13
CA ASP A 214 -2.11 -50.16 19.76
C ASP A 214 -2.60 -48.71 19.65
N GLN A 215 -3.44 -48.24 20.55
CA GLN A 215 -3.98 -46.90 20.54
C GLN A 215 -2.91 -45.87 20.97
N SER A 216 -2.10 -46.22 21.97
CA SER A 216 -0.99 -45.38 22.44
C SER A 216 0.12 -45.27 21.38
N VAL A 217 0.44 -46.38 20.72
CA VAL A 217 1.42 -46.39 19.59
C VAL A 217 0.97 -45.48 18.48
N ARG A 218 -0.29 -45.58 18.02
CA ARG A 218 -0.81 -44.71 16.94
C ARG A 218 -0.85 -43.22 17.34
N GLU A 219 -1.19 -42.95 18.62
CA GLU A 219 -1.19 -41.54 19.07
C GLU A 219 0.24 -41.00 19.18
N LEU A 220 1.23 -41.82 19.59
CA LEU A 220 2.63 -41.41 19.57
C LEU A 220 3.12 -41.12 18.16
N GLU A 221 2.83 -42.00 17.20
CA GLU A 221 3.15 -41.79 15.80
C GLU A 221 2.53 -40.49 15.25
N ARG A 222 1.28 -40.18 15.63
CA ARG A 222 0.62 -38.91 15.25
C ARG A 222 1.32 -37.71 15.86
N LEU A 223 1.70 -37.78 17.14
CA LEU A 223 2.41 -36.72 17.83
C LEU A 223 3.81 -36.51 17.30
N ASP A 224 4.45 -37.53 16.73
CA ASP A 224 5.78 -37.43 16.14
C ASP A 224 5.79 -36.61 14.83
N GLN A 225 4.64 -36.47 14.18
CA GLN A 225 4.48 -35.61 13.01
C GLN A 225 4.34 -34.13 13.36
N LEU A 226 4.17 -33.78 14.64
CA LEU A 226 3.94 -32.42 15.09
C LEU A 226 5.22 -31.73 15.57
N TYR A 227 5.31 -30.41 15.32
CA TYR A 227 6.36 -29.56 15.87
C TYR A 227 5.96 -28.93 17.20
N THR A 228 4.67 -28.65 17.38
CA THR A 228 4.07 -28.10 18.60
C THR A 228 2.72 -28.73 18.90
N LEU A 229 2.21 -28.57 20.13
CA LEU A 229 0.87 -28.99 20.49
C LEU A 229 0.06 -27.84 21.08
N GLY A 230 -1.11 -27.62 20.47
CA GLY A 230 -2.03 -26.55 20.79
C GLY A 230 -2.01 -25.44 19.74
N ASP A 231 -3.12 -24.73 19.65
CA ASP A 231 -3.31 -23.65 18.70
C ASP A 231 -2.82 -22.29 19.26
N VAL A 232 -2.52 -21.35 18.39
CA VAL A 232 -2.33 -19.95 18.76
C VAL A 232 -3.67 -19.32 19.15
N ASN A 233 -3.64 -18.21 19.89
CA ASN A 233 -4.85 -17.57 20.41
C ASN A 233 -5.43 -16.50 19.44
N PHE A 234 -5.14 -16.62 18.16
CA PHE A 234 -5.67 -15.78 17.08
C PHE A 234 -6.00 -16.63 15.86
N ASP A 235 -6.91 -16.14 15.02
CA ASP A 235 -7.39 -16.81 13.81
C ASP A 235 -7.07 -16.06 12.52
N SER A 236 -6.51 -14.87 12.65
CA SER A 236 -6.05 -14.06 11.52
C SER A 236 -4.99 -13.05 11.95
N VAL A 237 -4.12 -12.69 11.00
CA VAL A 237 -3.13 -11.62 11.16
C VAL A 237 -3.24 -10.63 10.01
N ILE A 238 -3.04 -9.34 10.31
CA ILE A 238 -2.85 -8.27 9.34
C ILE A 238 -1.45 -7.74 9.55
N ILE A 239 -0.55 -7.97 8.60
CA ILE A 239 0.85 -7.54 8.69
C ILE A 239 1.01 -6.27 7.85
N ILE A 240 1.35 -5.16 8.50
CA ILE A 240 1.59 -3.87 7.83
C ILE A 240 3.09 -3.68 7.70
N ASP A 241 3.66 -4.33 6.69
CA ASP A 241 5.09 -4.26 6.36
C ASP A 241 5.33 -4.63 4.89
N PHE A 242 6.57 -4.52 4.45
CA PHE A 242 6.98 -4.68 3.05
C PHE A 242 8.29 -5.47 2.93
N GLY A 243 8.52 -6.00 1.73
CA GLY A 243 9.79 -6.57 1.30
C GLY A 243 10.36 -7.59 2.27
N ASN A 244 11.65 -7.48 2.58
CA ASN A 244 12.34 -8.43 3.45
C ASN A 244 11.81 -8.46 4.89
N ASN A 245 11.31 -7.34 5.42
CA ASN A 245 10.71 -7.32 6.74
C ASN A 245 9.44 -8.17 6.80
N LEU A 246 8.53 -7.98 5.82
CA LEU A 246 7.33 -8.81 5.70
C LEU A 246 7.67 -10.29 5.60
N LYS A 247 8.67 -10.65 4.76
CA LYS A 247 9.15 -12.04 4.63
C LYS A 247 9.64 -12.60 5.95
N SER A 248 10.43 -11.82 6.69
CA SER A 248 10.96 -12.22 8.00
C SER A 248 9.84 -12.49 9.01
N VAL A 249 8.80 -11.64 9.03
CA VAL A 249 7.61 -11.85 9.89
C VAL A 249 6.88 -13.12 9.50
N LEU A 250 6.59 -13.31 8.22
CA LEU A 250 5.88 -14.47 7.72
C LEU A 250 6.65 -15.77 7.98
N THR A 251 7.96 -15.76 7.69
CA THR A 251 8.85 -16.91 7.96
C THR A 251 8.91 -17.23 9.46
N SER A 252 8.96 -16.22 10.33
CA SER A 252 8.94 -16.43 11.78
C SER A 252 7.60 -16.99 12.29
N LEU A 253 6.47 -16.58 11.71
CA LEU A 253 5.16 -17.18 12.00
C LEU A 253 5.12 -18.66 11.60
N VAL A 254 5.63 -18.99 10.42
CA VAL A 254 5.73 -20.39 9.94
C VAL A 254 6.70 -21.19 10.81
N TYR A 255 7.87 -20.64 11.13
CA TYR A 255 8.86 -21.26 12.01
C TYR A 255 8.27 -21.59 13.39
N THR A 256 7.44 -20.71 13.91
CA THR A 256 6.75 -20.92 15.19
C THR A 256 5.52 -21.81 15.09
N ASP A 257 5.37 -22.55 13.99
CA ASP A 257 4.32 -23.53 13.75
C ASP A 257 2.91 -22.93 13.87
N VAL A 258 2.72 -21.75 13.27
CA VAL A 258 1.38 -21.16 13.09
C VAL A 258 0.72 -21.83 11.89
N ASP A 259 -0.36 -22.53 12.16
CA ASP A 259 -1.11 -23.30 11.17
C ASP A 259 -1.81 -22.38 10.15
N GLN A 260 -1.33 -22.36 8.91
CA GLN A 260 -1.86 -21.53 7.83
C GLN A 260 -3.26 -21.96 7.34
N ASP A 261 -3.71 -23.15 7.68
CA ASP A 261 -5.07 -23.62 7.37
C ASP A 261 -6.07 -23.06 8.37
N LYS A 262 -5.63 -22.77 9.60
CA LYS A 262 -6.46 -22.19 10.67
C LYS A 262 -6.33 -20.68 10.77
N VAL A 263 -5.14 -20.15 10.57
CA VAL A 263 -4.83 -18.72 10.70
C VAL A 263 -4.70 -18.09 9.33
N LEU A 264 -5.54 -17.11 9.05
CA LEU A 264 -5.51 -16.38 7.78
C LEU A 264 -4.45 -15.28 7.80
N PHE A 265 -3.49 -15.36 6.89
CA PHE A 265 -2.44 -14.36 6.73
C PHE A 265 -2.89 -13.28 5.74
N THR A 266 -2.89 -12.03 6.18
CA THR A 266 -3.19 -10.88 5.33
C THR A 266 -2.13 -9.80 5.47
N THR A 267 -1.95 -9.02 4.41
CA THR A 267 -1.02 -7.88 4.39
C THR A 267 -1.60 -6.75 3.55
N ILE A 268 -0.95 -5.60 3.58
CA ILE A 268 -1.24 -4.49 2.67
C ILE A 268 -0.71 -4.80 1.27
N ASN A 269 -1.08 -3.96 0.29
CA ASN A 269 -0.70 -4.16 -1.10
C ASN A 269 0.83 -4.30 -1.30
N GLN A 270 1.23 -5.34 -2.03
CA GLN A 270 2.63 -5.73 -2.30
C GLN A 270 2.98 -5.70 -3.81
N TRP A 271 2.30 -4.90 -4.60
CA TRP A 271 2.47 -4.89 -6.06
C TRP A 271 3.89 -4.56 -6.55
N PHE A 272 4.65 -3.86 -5.74
CA PHE A 272 6.01 -3.45 -6.06
C PHE A 272 7.09 -4.50 -5.69
N ASP A 273 6.72 -5.59 -5.03
CA ASP A 273 7.66 -6.64 -4.62
C ASP A 273 7.09 -8.03 -4.93
N GLU A 274 7.41 -8.54 -6.10
CA GLU A 274 7.00 -9.89 -6.53
C GLU A 274 7.71 -10.99 -5.75
N SER A 275 8.83 -10.69 -5.08
CA SER A 275 9.65 -11.70 -4.43
C SER A 275 8.94 -12.43 -3.30
N ILE A 276 7.90 -11.84 -2.72
CA ILE A 276 7.05 -12.48 -1.71
C ILE A 276 6.32 -13.72 -2.26
N PHE A 277 6.01 -13.76 -3.56
CA PHE A 277 5.28 -14.86 -4.19
C PHE A 277 6.15 -16.09 -4.44
N TYR A 278 7.46 -15.96 -4.31
CA TYR A 278 8.42 -17.06 -4.48
C TYR A 278 8.80 -17.73 -3.15
N GLU A 279 8.21 -17.29 -2.02
CA GLU A 279 8.46 -17.89 -0.70
C GLU A 279 7.63 -19.16 -0.52
N ASN A 280 8.22 -20.31 -0.81
CA ASN A 280 7.56 -21.62 -0.79
C ASN A 280 6.95 -22.01 0.57
N ALA A 281 7.44 -21.45 1.67
CA ALA A 281 6.93 -21.70 3.01
C ALA A 281 5.58 -21.01 3.29
N ILE A 282 5.21 -20.02 2.47
CA ILE A 282 4.00 -19.21 2.64
C ILE A 282 2.95 -19.70 1.66
N LYS A 283 1.96 -20.46 2.16
CA LYS A 283 0.93 -21.07 1.31
C LYS A 283 -0.18 -20.09 0.93
N ASN A 284 -0.61 -19.25 1.88
CA ASN A 284 -1.80 -18.42 1.74
C ASN A 284 -1.55 -17.01 2.31
N LEU A 285 -1.22 -16.05 1.46
CA LEU A 285 -1.12 -14.65 1.81
C LEU A 285 -2.12 -13.84 0.98
N TYR A 286 -2.98 -13.07 1.62
CA TYR A 286 -4.01 -12.26 0.98
C TYR A 286 -3.73 -10.78 1.17
N TYR A 287 -3.93 -9.98 0.13
CA TYR A 287 -3.79 -8.54 0.18
C TYR A 287 -4.81 -7.85 -0.75
N PRO A 288 -5.20 -6.61 -0.46
CA PRO A 288 -6.10 -5.85 -1.33
C PRO A 288 -5.40 -5.52 -2.65
N SER A 289 -6.11 -5.69 -3.74
CA SER A 289 -5.61 -5.49 -5.09
C SER A 289 -6.68 -4.83 -5.94
N VAL A 290 -6.31 -4.31 -7.11
CA VAL A 290 -7.27 -3.89 -8.13
C VAL A 290 -7.98 -5.09 -8.73
N ASN A 291 -9.15 -4.83 -9.33
CA ASN A 291 -9.88 -5.88 -10.03
C ASN A 291 -9.03 -6.41 -11.20
N TYR A 292 -8.79 -7.72 -11.23
CA TYR A 292 -7.99 -8.39 -12.26
C TYR A 292 -8.50 -8.14 -13.69
N LYS A 293 -9.82 -8.01 -13.88
CA LYS A 293 -10.39 -7.70 -15.19
C LYS A 293 -10.03 -6.29 -15.66
N GLU A 294 -10.01 -5.34 -14.75
CA GLU A 294 -9.60 -3.96 -15.07
C GLU A 294 -8.09 -3.90 -15.33
N PHE A 295 -7.30 -4.61 -14.52
CA PHE A 295 -5.85 -4.70 -14.72
C PHE A 295 -5.47 -5.27 -16.11
N LYS A 296 -6.18 -6.30 -16.58
CA LYS A 296 -5.94 -6.89 -17.91
C LYS A 296 -6.20 -5.97 -19.09
N LYS A 297 -6.93 -4.87 -18.93
CA LYS A 297 -7.14 -3.92 -20.03
C LYS A 297 -5.88 -3.12 -20.36
N TYR A 298 -4.95 -3.00 -19.41
CA TYR A 298 -3.75 -2.17 -19.51
C TYR A 298 -2.45 -2.99 -19.63
N ASN A 299 -2.55 -4.29 -19.68
CA ASN A 299 -1.50 -5.27 -19.96
C ASN A 299 -1.89 -6.11 -21.19
#